data_bc5e8d788237df84f588412a5c34c951
#
_entry.id   bc5e8d788237df84f588412a5c34c951
#
_cell.length_a   1.000
_cell.length_b   1.000
_cell.length_c   1.000
_cell.angle_alpha   90.00
_cell.angle_beta   90.00
_cell.angle_gamma   90.00
#
_symmetry.space_group_name_H-M   'P 1'
#
loop_
_entity.id
_entity.type
_entity.pdbx_description
1 polymer ?
#
loop_
_entity_poly.entity_id
_entity_poly.type
_entity_poly.pdbx_seq_one_letter_code
_entity_poly.pdbx_strand_id
1 'polypeptide(L)'
;MRKIMPVLMLVLLAACGKTNSNVFRDPEMDFGVIQSVAVLPFANQTREQTAADRVRDVFVNKLLFTGGIYAAPLGEVKRGVMRAAIADPTAPSPEEVIKFAAIVKVDAVITGAVREYGEVRSGTAVSNVVAISVQMLEAQTGKVIWSASSTKGGVTVGDRLFGGGGEPMNNVTEKAVDEVIDKLFK
;
A
#
# COMPACT_ATOMS: atom_id res chain seq x y z
N MET A 1 12.74 -36.37 -49.57
CA MET A 1 13.12 -34.92 -49.42
C MET A 1 12.04 -34.26 -48.64
N ARG A 2 12.21 -34.02 -47.58
CA ARG A 2 12.80 -33.29 -46.44
C ARG A 2 11.73 -32.56 -45.63
N LYS A 3 11.29 -33.25 -44.52
CA LYS A 3 10.36 -32.78 -43.49
C LYS A 3 11.11 -31.87 -42.50
N ILE A 4 11.26 -30.55 -42.78
CA ILE A 4 11.90 -29.57 -41.86
C ILE A 4 11.02 -28.33 -41.76
N MET A 5 9.76 -28.42 -41.32
CA MET A 5 8.94 -27.24 -41.21
C MET A 5 7.89 -27.23 -40.07
N PRO A 6 8.07 -27.92 -38.95
CA PRO A 6 7.24 -27.56 -37.78
C PRO A 6 8.00 -27.05 -36.54
N VAL A 7 9.31 -26.78 -36.61
CA VAL A 7 10.07 -26.33 -35.40
C VAL A 7 10.12 -24.80 -35.24
N LEU A 8 9.76 -24.04 -36.24
CA LEU A 8 9.87 -22.56 -36.19
C LEU A 8 8.63 -21.84 -35.59
N MET A 9 7.58 -22.54 -35.24
CA MET A 9 6.33 -21.92 -34.76
C MET A 9 6.15 -21.93 -33.22
N LEU A 10 7.15 -22.43 -32.46
CA LEU A 10 7.04 -22.59 -31.00
C LEU A 10 7.77 -21.50 -30.18
N VAL A 11 8.33 -20.47 -30.79
CA VAL A 11 9.19 -19.45 -30.10
C VAL A 11 8.49 -18.12 -29.87
N LEU A 12 7.25 -17.92 -30.29
CA LEU A 12 6.57 -16.61 -30.24
C LEU A 12 5.57 -16.44 -29.08
N LEU A 13 5.53 -17.32 -28.08
CA LEU A 13 4.61 -17.21 -26.95
C LEU A 13 5.23 -16.72 -25.63
N ALA A 14 6.48 -16.23 -25.65
CA ALA A 14 7.20 -15.81 -24.44
C ALA A 14 7.34 -14.29 -24.29
N ALA A 15 6.35 -13.48 -24.67
CA ALA A 15 6.46 -12.03 -24.51
C ALA A 15 5.11 -11.39 -24.21
N CYS A 16 4.57 -11.57 -23.01
CA CYS A 16 3.60 -10.64 -22.40
C CYS A 16 3.51 -10.86 -20.88
N GLY A 17 4.61 -10.74 -20.18
CA GLY A 17 4.64 -10.48 -18.75
C GLY A 17 4.76 -8.98 -18.51
N LYS A 18 3.77 -8.17 -18.84
CA LYS A 18 3.67 -6.84 -18.23
C LYS A 18 3.34 -7.07 -16.78
N THR A 19 4.34 -7.08 -15.92
CA THR A 19 4.16 -6.77 -14.51
C THR A 19 3.60 -5.35 -14.46
N ASN A 20 2.29 -5.21 -14.30
CA ASN A 20 1.70 -3.95 -13.89
C ASN A 20 2.25 -3.66 -12.50
N SER A 21 3.39 -2.98 -12.43
CA SER A 21 3.88 -2.42 -11.19
C SER A 21 2.92 -1.28 -10.83
N ASN A 22 1.95 -1.54 -9.95
CA ASN A 22 1.07 -0.50 -9.37
C ASN A 22 1.89 0.38 -8.43
N VAL A 23 2.96 0.98 -8.96
CA VAL A 23 3.90 1.85 -8.24
C VAL A 23 4.17 3.08 -9.09
N PHE A 24 4.02 4.24 -8.50
CA PHE A 24 4.53 5.51 -8.98
C PHE A 24 5.73 5.91 -8.12
N ARG A 25 6.79 6.36 -8.73
CA ARG A 25 7.95 6.97 -8.09
C ARG A 25 8.36 8.18 -8.91
N ASP A 26 8.43 9.34 -8.27
CA ASP A 26 8.89 10.57 -8.93
C ASP A 26 10.36 10.39 -9.34
N PRO A 27 10.70 10.49 -10.63
CA PRO A 27 12.07 10.28 -11.11
C PRO A 27 13.03 11.43 -10.73
N GLU A 28 12.51 12.59 -10.35
CA GLU A 28 13.30 13.75 -9.95
C GLU A 28 13.61 13.75 -8.44
N MET A 29 12.94 12.87 -7.66
CA MET A 29 13.10 12.82 -6.21
C MET A 29 14.25 11.91 -5.78
N ASP A 30 15.16 12.45 -5.00
CA ASP A 30 16.15 11.67 -4.28
C ASP A 30 15.54 11.10 -2.98
N PHE A 31 15.16 9.83 -3.02
CA PHE A 31 14.60 9.15 -1.85
C PHE A 31 15.59 8.93 -0.72
N GLY A 32 16.89 9.04 -0.97
CA GLY A 32 17.93 8.93 0.06
C GLY A 32 17.92 10.06 1.08
N VAL A 33 17.29 11.20 0.76
CA VAL A 33 17.16 12.33 1.70
C VAL A 33 16.00 12.15 2.69
N ILE A 34 15.07 11.20 2.43
CA ILE A 34 13.92 10.95 3.30
C ILE A 34 14.35 9.98 4.40
N GLN A 35 14.58 10.50 5.59
CA GLN A 35 14.99 9.73 6.76
C GLN A 35 13.90 9.62 7.82
N SER A 36 12.88 10.49 7.73
CA SER A 36 11.79 10.53 8.70
C SER A 36 10.43 10.72 8.04
N VAL A 37 9.44 9.99 8.53
CA VAL A 37 8.07 10.06 8.01
C VAL A 37 7.04 10.13 9.13
N ALA A 38 5.88 10.71 8.83
CA ALA A 38 4.68 10.63 9.66
C ALA A 38 3.57 9.92 8.88
N VAL A 39 2.94 8.92 9.49
CA VAL A 39 1.83 8.19 8.88
C VAL A 39 0.51 8.76 9.41
N LEU A 40 -0.22 9.47 8.55
CA LEU A 40 -1.54 10.02 8.85
C LEU A 40 -2.61 8.92 8.94
N PRO A 41 -3.80 9.19 9.49
CA PRO A 41 -4.93 8.27 9.41
C PRO A 41 -5.24 7.87 7.97
N PHE A 42 -5.55 6.60 7.74
CA PHE A 42 -5.95 6.11 6.43
C PHE A 42 -7.45 6.32 6.21
N ALA A 43 -7.83 6.63 4.98
CA ALA A 43 -9.23 6.69 4.58
C ALA A 43 -9.83 5.27 4.59
N ASN A 44 -11.04 5.15 5.15
CA ASN A 44 -11.78 3.89 5.17
C ASN A 44 -12.89 3.92 4.12
N GLN A 45 -12.74 3.13 3.05
CA GLN A 45 -13.74 2.97 1.99
C GLN A 45 -14.47 1.62 2.09
N THR A 46 -14.35 0.94 3.25
CA THR A 46 -14.95 -0.37 3.49
C THR A 46 -16.15 -0.29 4.43
N ARG A 47 -16.85 -1.42 4.59
CA ARG A 47 -17.94 -1.53 5.58
C ARG A 47 -17.44 -1.84 7.00
N GLU A 48 -16.22 -2.36 7.13
CA GLU A 48 -15.59 -2.64 8.41
C GLU A 48 -15.03 -1.35 9.02
N GLN A 49 -15.65 -0.85 10.07
CA GLN A 49 -15.36 0.47 10.64
C GLN A 49 -13.89 0.61 11.11
N THR A 50 -13.29 -0.47 11.58
CA THR A 50 -11.93 -0.48 12.13
C THR A 50 -10.84 -0.84 11.10
N ALA A 51 -11.21 -1.10 9.84
CA ALA A 51 -10.28 -1.57 8.82
C ALA A 51 -9.09 -0.64 8.61
N ALA A 52 -9.35 0.67 8.48
CA ALA A 52 -8.30 1.65 8.22
C ALA A 52 -7.31 1.75 9.39
N ASP A 53 -7.79 1.75 10.62
CA ASP A 53 -6.93 1.80 11.80
C ASP A 53 -6.06 0.53 11.91
N ARG A 54 -6.66 -0.66 11.73
CA ARG A 54 -5.93 -1.94 11.74
C ARG A 54 -4.84 -2.00 10.68
N VAL A 55 -5.16 -1.62 9.44
CA VAL A 55 -4.19 -1.63 8.33
C VAL A 55 -3.08 -0.62 8.60
N ARG A 56 -3.42 0.59 9.08
CA ARG A 56 -2.44 1.61 9.43
C ARG A 56 -1.50 1.15 10.55
N ASP A 57 -2.01 0.50 11.58
CA ASP A 57 -1.20 -0.02 12.68
C ASP A 57 -0.23 -1.09 12.20
N VAL A 58 -0.70 -2.02 11.36
CA VAL A 58 0.17 -3.02 10.72
C VAL A 58 1.24 -2.34 9.86
N PHE A 59 0.85 -1.32 9.07
CA PHE A 59 1.77 -0.57 8.22
C PHE A 59 2.87 0.14 9.03
N VAL A 60 2.50 0.85 10.10
CA VAL A 60 3.48 1.53 10.96
C VAL A 60 4.44 0.53 11.62
N ASN A 61 3.92 -0.59 12.14
CA ASN A 61 4.75 -1.63 12.75
C ASN A 61 5.73 -2.24 11.75
N LYS A 62 5.26 -2.61 10.55
CA LYS A 62 6.11 -3.16 9.49
C LYS A 62 7.17 -2.15 9.03
N LEU A 63 6.79 -0.87 8.90
CA LEU A 63 7.73 0.20 8.55
C LEU A 63 8.84 0.34 9.60
N LEU A 64 8.51 0.29 10.89
CA LEU A 64 9.49 0.32 11.98
C LEU A 64 10.44 -0.88 11.94
N PHE A 65 9.95 -2.07 11.58
CA PHE A 65 10.80 -3.26 11.46
C PHE A 65 11.82 -3.18 10.34
N THR A 66 11.63 -2.34 9.32
CA THR A 66 12.63 -2.16 8.26
C THR A 66 13.90 -1.49 8.76
N GLY A 67 13.82 -0.69 9.83
CA GLY A 67 14.94 0.07 10.40
C GLY A 67 15.52 1.14 9.45
N GLY A 68 14.96 1.31 8.25
CA GLY A 68 15.48 2.20 7.21
C GLY A 68 14.97 3.65 7.31
N ILE A 69 13.85 3.87 8.00
CA ILE A 69 13.19 5.18 8.11
C ILE A 69 12.66 5.36 9.54
N TYR A 70 12.88 6.53 10.12
CA TYR A 70 12.23 6.90 11.37
C TYR A 70 10.75 7.22 11.13
N ALA A 71 9.86 6.54 11.83
CA ALA A 71 8.43 6.83 11.82
C ALA A 71 8.03 7.61 13.08
N ALA A 72 7.44 8.79 12.91
CA ALA A 72 6.96 9.60 14.02
C ALA A 72 5.90 8.85 14.84
N PRO A 73 5.98 8.87 16.19
CA PRO A 73 5.01 8.22 17.05
C PRO A 73 3.59 8.70 16.80
N LEU A 74 2.60 7.79 16.87
CA LEU A 74 1.19 8.10 16.59
C LEU A 74 0.65 9.26 17.44
N GLY A 75 1.13 9.38 18.69
CA GLY A 75 0.76 10.50 19.58
C GLY A 75 1.27 11.85 19.08
N GLU A 76 2.46 11.90 18.46
CA GLU A 76 2.99 13.11 17.83
C GLU A 76 2.22 13.47 16.57
N VAL A 77 1.93 12.47 15.75
CA VAL A 77 1.09 12.63 14.55
C VAL A 77 -0.26 13.24 14.93
N LYS A 78 -0.94 12.69 15.94
CA LYS A 78 -2.23 13.21 16.43
C LYS A 78 -2.13 14.66 16.91
N ARG A 79 -1.10 15.00 17.69
CA ARG A 79 -0.85 16.38 18.12
C ARG A 79 -0.53 17.30 16.95
N GLY A 80 0.24 16.82 15.99
CA GLY A 80 0.58 17.53 14.76
C GLY A 80 -0.64 17.90 13.94
N VAL A 81 -1.55 16.94 13.72
CA VAL A 81 -2.83 17.15 13.01
C VAL A 81 -3.64 18.29 13.68
N MET A 82 -3.79 18.22 15.00
CA MET A 82 -4.52 19.27 15.74
C MET A 82 -3.85 20.64 15.62
N ARG A 83 -2.51 20.74 15.76
CA ARG A 83 -1.77 22.00 15.67
C ARG A 83 -1.74 22.58 14.26
N ALA A 84 -1.68 21.70 13.24
CA ALA A 84 -1.77 22.11 11.85
C ALA A 84 -3.18 22.54 11.44
N ALA A 85 -4.20 22.23 12.28
CA ALA A 85 -5.61 22.44 12.03
C ALA A 85 -6.08 21.75 10.72
N ILE A 86 -5.63 20.50 10.49
CA ILE A 86 -6.06 19.70 9.34
C ILE A 86 -7.51 19.28 9.56
N ALA A 87 -8.37 19.65 8.63
CA ALA A 87 -9.80 19.38 8.73
C ALA A 87 -10.12 17.90 8.49
N ASP A 88 -9.49 17.31 7.47
CA ASP A 88 -9.56 15.87 7.16
C ASP A 88 -8.15 15.28 7.03
N PRO A 89 -7.64 14.61 8.08
CA PRO A 89 -6.30 14.03 8.03
C PRO A 89 -6.18 12.81 7.11
N THR A 90 -7.28 12.29 6.56
CA THR A 90 -7.26 11.19 5.57
C THR A 90 -7.03 11.70 4.14
N ALA A 91 -7.26 13.00 3.89
CA ALA A 91 -7.13 13.65 2.60
C ALA A 91 -6.61 15.11 2.75
N PRO A 92 -5.41 15.30 3.33
CA PRO A 92 -4.88 16.64 3.56
C PRO A 92 -4.52 17.36 2.26
N SER A 93 -4.69 18.69 2.20
CA SER A 93 -4.19 19.50 1.09
C SER A 93 -2.66 19.59 1.12
N PRO A 94 -2.00 19.96 0.01
CA PRO A 94 -0.55 20.18 -0.01
C PRO A 94 -0.07 21.16 1.05
N GLU A 95 -0.80 22.26 1.26
CA GLU A 95 -0.49 23.27 2.26
C GLU A 95 -0.60 22.75 3.69
N GLU A 96 -1.61 21.90 3.96
CA GLU A 96 -1.77 21.23 5.24
C GLU A 96 -0.63 20.24 5.49
N VAL A 97 -0.18 19.50 4.45
CA VAL A 97 0.97 18.60 4.53
C VAL A 97 2.24 19.36 4.89
N ILE A 98 2.55 20.46 4.20
CA ILE A 98 3.73 21.31 4.46
C ILE A 98 3.70 21.81 5.92
N LYS A 99 2.57 22.36 6.35
CA LYS A 99 2.41 22.89 7.70
C LYS A 99 2.55 21.80 8.77
N PHE A 100 1.93 20.65 8.55
CA PHE A 100 2.01 19.49 9.43
C PHE A 100 3.43 18.95 9.54
N ALA A 101 4.10 18.74 8.42
CA ALA A 101 5.46 18.24 8.37
C ALA A 101 6.45 19.17 9.11
N ALA A 102 6.29 20.48 8.96
CA ALA A 102 7.09 21.46 9.70
C ALA A 102 6.86 21.39 11.22
N ILE A 103 5.64 21.12 11.67
CA ILE A 103 5.30 20.99 13.10
C ILE A 103 5.86 19.69 13.68
N VAL A 104 5.73 18.56 12.97
CA VAL A 104 6.17 17.24 13.43
C VAL A 104 7.66 17.01 13.17
N LYS A 105 8.26 17.80 12.26
CA LYS A 105 9.66 17.73 11.83
C LYS A 105 9.99 16.40 11.15
N VAL A 106 9.29 16.12 10.07
CA VAL A 106 9.49 14.94 9.22
C VAL A 106 9.77 15.35 7.77
N ASP A 107 10.46 14.49 7.03
CA ASP A 107 10.85 14.74 5.63
C ASP A 107 9.74 14.39 4.66
N ALA A 108 8.85 13.46 5.03
CA ALA A 108 7.69 13.11 4.23
C ALA A 108 6.49 12.71 5.09
N VAL A 109 5.31 12.75 4.47
CA VAL A 109 4.03 12.36 5.07
C VAL A 109 3.44 11.22 4.28
N ILE A 110 3.02 10.16 4.97
CA ILE A 110 2.38 9.00 4.36
C ILE A 110 0.88 9.08 4.61
N THR A 111 0.09 8.96 3.54
CA THR A 111 -1.36 8.81 3.55
C THR A 111 -1.76 7.49 2.90
N GLY A 112 -2.97 7.02 3.14
CA GLY A 112 -3.45 5.78 2.53
C GLY A 112 -4.96 5.66 2.53
N ALA A 113 -5.44 4.66 1.80
CA ALA A 113 -6.84 4.28 1.79
C ALA A 113 -6.98 2.75 1.79
N VAL A 114 -7.89 2.25 2.61
CA VAL A 114 -8.33 0.85 2.59
C VAL A 114 -9.59 0.78 1.75
N ARG A 115 -9.50 0.11 0.59
CA ARG A 115 -10.59 0.01 -0.39
C ARG A 115 -11.44 -1.23 -0.21
N GLU A 116 -10.80 -2.34 0.17
CA GLU A 116 -11.48 -3.59 0.48
C GLU A 116 -10.91 -4.18 1.77
N TYR A 117 -11.78 -4.66 2.63
CA TYR A 117 -11.43 -5.36 3.85
C TYR A 117 -12.61 -6.21 4.29
N GLY A 118 -12.55 -7.51 4.07
CA GLY A 118 -13.67 -8.38 4.40
C GLY A 118 -13.62 -9.72 3.68
N GLU A 119 -14.71 -10.46 3.79
CA GLU A 119 -14.90 -11.73 3.10
C GLU A 119 -15.49 -11.52 1.72
N VAL A 120 -14.97 -12.26 0.75
CA VAL A 120 -15.54 -12.42 -0.58
C VAL A 120 -15.98 -13.86 -0.79
N ARG A 121 -17.11 -14.05 -1.47
CA ARG A 121 -17.69 -15.36 -1.74
C ARG A 121 -17.77 -15.63 -3.24
N SER A 122 -17.46 -16.83 -3.63
CA SER A 122 -17.63 -17.32 -5.00
C SER A 122 -18.12 -18.76 -4.96
N GLY A 123 -19.44 -18.99 -5.18
CA GLY A 123 -20.08 -20.27 -4.96
C GLY A 123 -20.02 -20.65 -3.47
N THR A 124 -19.47 -21.81 -3.17
CA THR A 124 -19.28 -22.33 -1.81
C THR A 124 -17.97 -21.86 -1.16
N ALA A 125 -17.04 -21.30 -1.94
CA ALA A 125 -15.76 -20.84 -1.44
C ALA A 125 -15.87 -19.45 -0.82
N VAL A 126 -15.23 -19.27 0.34
CA VAL A 126 -15.15 -18.00 1.08
C VAL A 126 -13.68 -17.68 1.32
N SER A 127 -13.27 -16.43 1.10
CA SER A 127 -11.90 -15.99 1.34
C SER A 127 -11.87 -14.54 1.79
N ASN A 128 -10.88 -14.19 2.58
CA ASN A 128 -10.64 -12.80 2.96
C ASN A 128 -9.94 -12.04 1.84
N VAL A 129 -10.23 -10.74 1.71
CA VAL A 129 -9.58 -9.81 0.78
C VAL A 129 -9.23 -8.52 1.49
N VAL A 130 -8.04 -8.01 1.17
CA VAL A 130 -7.58 -6.68 1.59
C VAL A 130 -7.00 -5.97 0.37
N ALA A 131 -7.54 -4.78 0.07
CA ALA A 131 -7.03 -3.89 -0.98
C ALA A 131 -6.69 -2.52 -0.37
N ILE A 132 -5.42 -2.12 -0.53
CA ILE A 132 -4.88 -0.87 0.02
C ILE A 132 -4.18 -0.05 -1.05
N SER A 133 -4.18 1.26 -0.88
CA SER A 133 -3.30 2.18 -1.60
C SER A 133 -2.64 3.12 -0.61
N VAL A 134 -1.36 3.40 -0.83
CA VAL A 134 -0.54 4.25 0.05
C VAL A 134 0.20 5.24 -0.83
N GLN A 135 0.34 6.47 -0.34
CA GLN A 135 1.08 7.55 -0.99
C GLN A 135 2.05 8.19 0.00
N MET A 136 3.18 8.64 -0.51
CA MET A 136 4.14 9.47 0.21
C MET A 136 4.16 10.85 -0.41
N LEU A 137 4.01 11.87 0.43
CA LEU A 137 4.03 13.27 0.06
C LEU A 137 5.28 13.93 0.64
N GLU A 138 5.98 14.69 -0.17
CA GLU A 138 7.17 15.45 0.26
C GLU A 138 6.77 16.56 1.23
N ALA A 139 7.52 16.71 2.32
CA ALA A 139 7.26 17.70 3.35
C ALA A 139 7.37 19.16 2.88
N GLN A 140 8.24 19.43 1.90
CA GLN A 140 8.51 20.78 1.44
C GLN A 140 7.48 21.29 0.43
N THR A 141 6.96 20.42 -0.42
CA THR A 141 6.06 20.79 -1.52
C THR A 141 4.65 20.28 -1.37
N GLY A 142 4.43 19.28 -0.51
CA GLY A 142 3.16 18.57 -0.40
C GLY A 142 2.81 17.71 -1.62
N LYS A 143 3.74 17.54 -2.57
CA LYS A 143 3.53 16.73 -3.78
C LYS A 143 3.64 15.24 -3.47
N VAL A 144 2.87 14.43 -4.18
CA VAL A 144 3.03 12.97 -4.16
C VAL A 144 4.31 12.60 -4.89
N ILE A 145 5.26 12.03 -4.16
CA ILE A 145 6.55 11.57 -4.69
C ILE A 145 6.61 10.06 -4.87
N TRP A 146 5.74 9.32 -4.19
CA TRP A 146 5.60 7.88 -4.34
C TRP A 146 4.17 7.45 -4.08
N SER A 147 3.73 6.41 -4.80
CA SER A 147 2.45 5.76 -4.55
C SER A 147 2.53 4.28 -4.93
N ALA A 148 1.92 3.43 -4.12
CA ALA A 148 1.77 2.01 -4.42
C ALA A 148 0.42 1.49 -3.97
N SER A 149 -0.02 0.40 -4.59
CA SER A 149 -1.20 -0.34 -4.18
C SER A 149 -0.93 -1.83 -4.12
N SER A 150 -1.68 -2.52 -3.27
CA SER A 150 -1.68 -3.98 -3.14
C SER A 150 -3.10 -4.48 -2.93
N THR A 151 -3.38 -5.65 -3.52
CA THR A 151 -4.58 -6.44 -3.22
C THR A 151 -4.14 -7.85 -2.92
N LYS A 152 -4.52 -8.37 -1.78
CA LYS A 152 -4.20 -9.74 -1.33
C LYS A 152 -5.47 -10.48 -0.92
N GLY A 153 -5.39 -11.81 -0.99
CA GLY A 153 -6.52 -12.69 -0.72
C GLY A 153 -7.45 -12.84 -1.93
N GLY A 154 -8.71 -13.15 -1.64
CA GLY A 154 -9.71 -13.47 -2.67
C GLY A 154 -9.81 -14.97 -2.94
N VAL A 155 -10.86 -15.39 -3.63
CA VAL A 155 -11.14 -16.80 -3.94
C VAL A 155 -10.30 -17.26 -5.12
N THR A 156 -9.41 -18.21 -4.90
CA THR A 156 -8.58 -18.80 -5.96
C THR A 156 -9.36 -19.89 -6.75
N VAL A 157 -8.81 -20.32 -7.90
CA VAL A 157 -9.36 -21.43 -8.66
C VAL A 157 -9.31 -22.74 -7.84
N GLY A 158 -8.26 -22.93 -7.03
CA GLY A 158 -8.13 -24.07 -6.13
C GLY A 158 -9.23 -24.10 -5.07
N ASP A 159 -9.53 -22.95 -4.46
CA ASP A 159 -10.60 -22.84 -3.45
C ASP A 159 -11.98 -23.19 -4.03
N ARG A 160 -12.22 -22.85 -5.31
CA ARG A 160 -13.47 -23.17 -6.01
C ARG A 160 -13.62 -24.65 -6.32
N LEU A 161 -12.51 -25.32 -6.62
CA LEU A 161 -12.52 -26.74 -7.05
C LEU A 161 -12.46 -27.71 -5.86
N PHE A 162 -11.72 -27.37 -4.82
CA PHE A 162 -11.42 -28.28 -3.70
C PHE A 162 -12.02 -27.84 -2.36
N GLY A 163 -12.70 -26.70 -2.33
CA GLY A 163 -13.31 -26.17 -1.10
C GLY A 163 -12.24 -25.83 -0.08
N GLY A 164 -11.63 -24.65 -0.19
CA GLY A 164 -10.65 -24.12 0.76
C GLY A 164 -11.28 -23.08 1.68
N GLY A 165 -10.93 -23.08 2.97
CA GLY A 165 -11.10 -21.92 3.84
C GLY A 165 -10.01 -20.89 3.52
N GLY A 166 -10.41 -19.63 3.26
CA GLY A 166 -9.47 -18.57 2.96
C GLY A 166 -8.50 -18.32 4.11
N GLU A 167 -7.39 -17.68 3.78
CA GLU A 167 -6.36 -17.29 4.74
C GLU A 167 -6.94 -16.34 5.82
N PRO A 168 -6.51 -16.39 7.11
CA PRO A 168 -6.96 -15.47 8.14
C PRO A 168 -6.75 -14.01 7.74
N MET A 169 -7.71 -13.13 8.09
CA MET A 169 -7.70 -11.71 7.71
C MET A 169 -6.39 -11.00 8.08
N ASN A 170 -5.84 -11.33 9.26
CA ASN A 170 -4.58 -10.73 9.70
C ASN A 170 -3.41 -11.04 8.76
N ASN A 171 -3.30 -12.30 8.32
CA ASN A 171 -2.24 -12.73 7.40
C ASN A 171 -2.38 -12.04 6.03
N VAL A 172 -3.63 -11.92 5.54
CA VAL A 172 -3.91 -11.22 4.27
C VAL A 172 -3.54 -9.73 4.40
N THR A 173 -3.84 -9.12 5.56
CA THR A 173 -3.48 -7.73 5.84
C THR A 173 -1.97 -7.54 5.85
N GLU A 174 -1.24 -8.39 6.57
CA GLU A 174 0.22 -8.33 6.63
C GLU A 174 0.83 -8.47 5.24
N LYS A 175 0.40 -9.44 4.45
CA LYS A 175 0.89 -9.62 3.07
C LYS A 175 0.63 -8.42 2.16
N ALA A 176 -0.55 -7.77 2.32
CA ALA A 176 -0.87 -6.58 1.55
C ALA A 176 0.05 -5.40 1.91
N VAL A 177 0.31 -5.24 3.20
CA VAL A 177 1.20 -4.20 3.73
C VAL A 177 2.67 -4.48 3.37
N ASP A 178 3.14 -5.72 3.54
CA ASP A 178 4.51 -6.12 3.19
C ASP A 178 4.81 -5.82 1.72
N GLU A 179 3.88 -6.14 0.80
CA GLU A 179 4.06 -5.83 -0.63
C GLU A 179 4.20 -4.32 -0.88
N VAL A 180 3.39 -3.49 -0.20
CA VAL A 180 3.47 -2.03 -0.36
C VAL A 180 4.79 -1.50 0.19
N ILE A 181 5.23 -1.97 1.36
CA ILE A 181 6.51 -1.58 1.97
C ILE A 181 7.68 -2.03 1.11
N ASP A 182 7.66 -3.25 0.60
CA ASP A 182 8.68 -3.76 -0.33
C ASP A 182 8.82 -2.87 -1.57
N LYS A 183 7.70 -2.33 -2.07
CA LYS A 183 7.69 -1.40 -3.21
C LYS A 183 8.26 -0.02 -2.86
N LEU A 184 8.27 0.36 -1.59
CA LEU A 184 8.86 1.63 -1.14
C LEU A 184 10.39 1.58 -1.15
N PHE A 185 10.96 0.42 -0.80
CA PHE A 185 12.42 0.24 -0.64
C PHE A 185 13.12 -0.39 -1.87
N LYS A 186 12.40 -0.68 -2.93
CA LYS A 186 12.94 -1.11 -4.23
C LYS A 186 13.11 0.05 -5.18
#